data_5eaffbeaa9160ee52d8cee418662bdb4
#
_entry.id   5eaffbeaa9160ee52d8cee418662bdb4
#
_cell.length_a   1.000
_cell.length_b   1.000
_cell.length_c   1.000
_cell.angle_alpha   90.00
_cell.angle_beta   90.00
_cell.angle_gamma   90.00
#
_symmetry.space_group_name_H-M   'P 1'
#
loop_
_entity.id
_entity.type
_entity.pdbx_description
1 polymer ?
#
loop_
_entity_poly.entity_id
_entity_poly.type
_entity_poly.pdbx_seq_one_letter_code
_entity_poly.pdbx_strand_id
1 'polypeptide(L)'
;VAAVRPHPVLNEQDLDQLMQQFPDALLLALDQVTDPHNLGACIRTAAAMGVQAVIVPRDRSASLTPTARKVAAGGAEKVKFIQVTNLARTLAHLKETTHTRVIGTMLDEKALPIHQCDFKGPVVIVMGAEDTGLRPITQSQCDHTVYIPMSGDLQSLNVSVAAGMALYEACRQRNSL
;
A
#
# COMPACT_ATOMS: atom_id res chain seq x y z
N VAL A 1 -16.02 28.95 -9.68
CA VAL A 1 -15.37 27.80 -9.03
C VAL A 1 -14.78 26.94 -10.13
N ALA A 2 -13.45 26.95 -10.28
CA ALA A 2 -12.79 26.07 -11.24
C ALA A 2 -13.01 24.62 -10.80
N ALA A 3 -13.73 23.84 -11.61
CA ALA A 3 -13.86 22.41 -11.38
C ALA A 3 -12.49 21.77 -11.58
N VAL A 4 -11.84 21.41 -10.48
CA VAL A 4 -10.62 20.62 -10.53
C VAL A 4 -10.99 19.27 -11.12
N ARG A 5 -10.47 18.95 -12.31
CA ARG A 5 -10.65 17.63 -12.89
C ARG A 5 -10.00 16.61 -11.95
N PRO A 6 -10.75 15.61 -11.48
CA PRO A 6 -10.14 14.57 -10.64
C PRO A 6 -9.03 13.87 -11.43
N HIS A 7 -7.92 13.56 -10.74
CA HIS A 7 -6.87 12.75 -11.35
C HIS A 7 -7.47 11.44 -11.85
N PRO A 8 -7.09 10.97 -13.04
CA PRO A 8 -7.60 9.72 -13.58
C PRO A 8 -7.17 8.53 -12.74
N VAL A 9 -8.01 7.51 -12.68
CA VAL A 9 -7.63 6.20 -12.15
C VAL A 9 -6.69 5.53 -13.15
N LEU A 10 -5.55 5.09 -12.66
CA LEU A 10 -4.48 4.49 -13.45
C LEU A 10 -4.57 2.96 -13.43
N ASN A 11 -3.84 2.29 -14.31
CA ASN A 11 -3.85 0.85 -14.52
C ASN A 11 -2.44 0.24 -14.44
N GLU A 12 -2.31 -1.04 -14.80
CA GLU A 12 -1.05 -1.79 -14.76
C GLU A 12 0.04 -1.16 -15.65
N GLN A 13 -0.33 -0.63 -16.81
CA GLN A 13 0.66 0.03 -17.71
C GLN A 13 1.21 1.31 -17.10
N ASP A 14 0.37 2.05 -16.42
CA ASP A 14 0.79 3.26 -15.70
C ASP A 14 1.76 2.91 -14.56
N LEU A 15 1.55 1.76 -13.91
CA LEU A 15 2.46 1.25 -12.89
C LEU A 15 3.84 0.93 -13.47
N ASP A 16 3.90 0.29 -14.63
CA ASP A 16 5.16 -0.02 -15.31
C ASP A 16 5.94 1.27 -15.65
N GLN A 17 5.26 2.29 -16.15
CA GLN A 17 5.85 3.59 -16.43
C GLN A 17 6.37 4.28 -15.16
N LEU A 18 5.60 4.18 -14.07
CA LEU A 18 5.99 4.73 -12.78
C LEU A 18 7.28 4.08 -12.26
N MET A 19 7.39 2.76 -12.38
CA MET A 19 8.59 2.04 -11.95
C MET A 19 9.82 2.38 -12.78
N GLN A 20 9.66 2.69 -14.07
CA GLN A 20 10.76 3.19 -14.89
C GLN A 20 11.23 4.58 -14.43
N GLN A 21 10.30 5.42 -14.03
CA GLN A 21 10.60 6.77 -13.55
C GLN A 21 11.19 6.76 -12.13
N PHE A 22 10.75 5.83 -11.28
CA PHE A 22 11.18 5.71 -9.88
C PHE A 22 11.67 4.28 -9.59
N PRO A 23 12.93 3.95 -9.96
CA PRO A 23 13.45 2.60 -9.76
C PRO A 23 13.47 2.13 -8.31
N ASP A 24 13.56 3.05 -7.35
CA ASP A 24 13.55 2.77 -5.92
C ASP A 24 12.20 3.10 -5.26
N ALA A 25 11.11 3.00 -6.01
CA ALA A 25 9.79 3.38 -5.53
C ALA A 25 9.39 2.66 -4.24
N LEU A 26 8.74 3.41 -3.35
CA LEU A 26 7.97 2.87 -2.24
C LEU A 26 6.50 2.88 -2.65
N LEU A 27 5.88 1.70 -2.65
CA LEU A 27 4.50 1.49 -3.04
C LEU A 27 3.69 0.96 -1.87
N LEU A 28 2.41 1.26 -1.85
CA LEU A 28 1.44 0.71 -0.90
C LEU A 28 0.36 -0.04 -1.67
N ALA A 29 0.17 -1.32 -1.39
CA ALA A 29 -0.92 -2.12 -1.94
C ALA A 29 -1.93 -2.45 -0.83
N LEU A 30 -3.20 -2.36 -1.16
CA LEU A 30 -4.29 -2.63 -0.24
C LEU A 30 -5.09 -3.83 -0.77
N ASP A 31 -5.05 -4.94 -0.02
CA ASP A 31 -5.74 -6.17 -0.41
C ASP A 31 -7.12 -6.25 0.26
N GLN A 32 -8.18 -5.99 -0.50
CA GLN A 32 -9.58 -6.04 -0.06
C GLN A 32 -9.94 -5.04 1.05
N VAL A 33 -9.37 -3.86 1.02
CA VAL A 33 -9.84 -2.74 1.85
C VAL A 33 -11.08 -2.15 1.20
N THR A 34 -12.25 -2.38 1.78
CA THR A 34 -13.54 -2.05 1.18
C THR A 34 -14.17 -0.77 1.71
N ASP A 35 -13.72 -0.28 2.87
CA ASP A 35 -14.24 0.96 3.46
C ASP A 35 -13.61 2.18 2.80
N PRO A 36 -14.42 3.10 2.21
CA PRO A 36 -13.91 4.32 1.60
C PRO A 36 -13.16 5.24 2.57
N HIS A 37 -13.53 5.26 3.84
CA HIS A 37 -12.81 6.04 4.85
C HIS A 37 -11.40 5.49 5.09
N ASN A 38 -11.26 4.17 5.18
CA ASN A 38 -9.95 3.52 5.32
C ASN A 38 -9.09 3.76 4.08
N LEU A 39 -9.67 3.64 2.88
CA LEU A 39 -8.95 3.94 1.64
C LEU A 39 -8.46 5.39 1.64
N GLY A 40 -9.33 6.34 1.92
CA GLY A 40 -8.97 7.77 1.94
C GLY A 40 -7.87 8.07 2.95
N ALA A 41 -7.95 7.50 4.15
CA ALA A 41 -6.94 7.66 5.19
C ALA A 41 -5.59 7.06 4.78
N CYS A 42 -5.58 5.89 4.14
CA CYS A 42 -4.37 5.28 3.59
C CYS A 42 -3.73 6.16 2.50
N ILE A 43 -4.54 6.71 1.59
CA ILE A 43 -4.06 7.61 0.53
C ILE A 43 -3.45 8.88 1.13
N ARG A 44 -4.10 9.47 2.14
CA ARG A 44 -3.58 10.66 2.83
C ARG A 44 -2.21 10.40 3.44
N THR A 45 -2.08 9.30 4.17
CA THR A 45 -0.81 8.90 4.79
C THR A 45 0.25 8.58 3.74
N ALA A 46 -0.11 7.85 2.69
CA ALA A 46 0.80 7.53 1.58
C ALA A 46 1.35 8.81 0.93
N ALA A 47 0.49 9.80 0.68
CA ALA A 47 0.90 11.08 0.14
C ALA A 47 1.86 11.83 1.09
N ALA A 48 1.55 11.84 2.39
CA ALA A 48 2.40 12.47 3.41
C ALA A 48 3.77 11.82 3.52
N MET A 49 3.86 10.51 3.31
CA MET A 49 5.09 9.72 3.39
C MET A 49 5.85 9.64 2.06
N GLY A 50 5.42 10.32 1.01
CA GLY A 50 6.11 10.32 -0.28
C GLY A 50 6.03 9.01 -1.05
N VAL A 51 5.00 8.19 -0.81
CA VAL A 51 4.72 6.97 -1.58
C VAL A 51 4.39 7.34 -3.03
N GLN A 52 4.94 6.63 -3.99
CA GLN A 52 4.72 6.90 -5.40
C GLN A 52 3.34 6.47 -5.88
N ALA A 53 2.84 5.33 -5.41
CA ALA A 53 1.52 4.84 -5.80
C ALA A 53 0.84 4.02 -4.70
N VAL A 54 -0.49 4.11 -4.67
CA VAL A 54 -1.36 3.19 -3.94
C VAL A 54 -2.03 2.28 -4.96
N ILE A 55 -1.89 0.98 -4.77
CA ILE A 55 -2.37 -0.07 -5.68
C ILE A 55 -3.52 -0.81 -5.01
N VAL A 56 -4.64 -0.93 -5.70
CA VAL A 56 -5.79 -1.70 -5.22
C VAL A 56 -6.29 -2.64 -6.30
N PRO A 57 -6.85 -3.81 -5.95
CA PRO A 57 -7.58 -4.62 -6.90
C PRO A 57 -8.87 -3.90 -7.31
N ARG A 58 -9.29 -4.07 -8.56
CA ARG A 58 -10.52 -3.47 -9.08
C ARG A 58 -11.76 -4.00 -8.38
N ASP A 59 -11.77 -5.30 -8.09
CA ASP A 59 -12.88 -5.98 -7.44
C ASP A 59 -12.66 -6.11 -5.93
N ARG A 60 -13.76 -6.10 -5.17
CA ARG A 60 -13.78 -6.27 -3.71
C ARG A 60 -12.88 -5.29 -2.96
N SER A 61 -12.81 -4.06 -3.47
CA SER A 61 -12.02 -2.99 -2.90
C SER A 61 -12.78 -1.68 -3.00
N ALA A 62 -12.52 -0.76 -2.09
CA ALA A 62 -13.07 0.58 -2.20
C ALA A 62 -12.52 1.24 -3.46
N SER A 63 -13.40 1.96 -4.16
CA SER A 63 -12.99 2.84 -5.25
C SER A 63 -12.74 4.25 -4.74
N LEU A 64 -12.14 5.08 -5.59
CA LEU A 64 -11.83 6.47 -5.26
C LEU A 64 -13.11 7.33 -5.36
N THR A 65 -14.05 7.07 -4.45
CA THR A 65 -15.32 7.78 -4.34
C THR A 65 -15.13 9.22 -3.85
N PRO A 66 -16.15 10.09 -3.97
CA PRO A 66 -16.11 11.42 -3.33
C PRO A 66 -15.80 11.36 -1.83
N THR A 67 -16.35 10.36 -1.11
CA THR A 67 -16.05 10.14 0.31
C THR A 67 -14.58 9.84 0.54
N ALA A 68 -14.01 8.91 -0.21
CA ALA A 68 -12.58 8.57 -0.11
C ALA A 68 -11.69 9.77 -0.44
N ARG A 69 -12.02 10.54 -1.47
CA ARG A 69 -11.29 11.76 -1.83
C ARG A 69 -11.34 12.81 -0.72
N LYS A 70 -12.49 13.00 -0.10
CA LYS A 70 -12.65 13.93 1.01
C LYS A 70 -11.79 13.53 2.21
N VAL A 71 -11.80 12.26 2.58
CA VAL A 71 -10.97 11.74 3.67
C VAL A 71 -9.48 11.84 3.34
N ALA A 72 -9.11 11.62 2.07
CA ALA A 72 -7.73 11.76 1.61
C ALA A 72 -7.19 13.19 1.71
N ALA A 73 -8.07 14.19 1.83
CA ALA A 73 -7.71 15.60 2.11
C ALA A 73 -6.62 16.14 1.16
N GLY A 74 -6.80 15.96 -0.14
CA GLY A 74 -5.83 16.37 -1.17
C GLY A 74 -4.72 15.35 -1.45
N GLY A 75 -4.61 14.28 -0.68
CA GLY A 75 -3.61 13.22 -0.93
C GLY A 75 -3.82 12.50 -2.28
N ALA A 76 -5.07 12.38 -2.72
CA ALA A 76 -5.41 11.74 -3.99
C ALA A 76 -4.86 12.50 -5.22
N GLU A 77 -4.51 13.76 -5.08
CA GLU A 77 -3.87 14.55 -6.14
C GLU A 77 -2.33 14.44 -6.12
N LYS A 78 -1.76 13.88 -5.06
CA LYS A 78 -0.31 13.82 -4.84
C LYS A 78 0.28 12.43 -5.02
N VAL A 79 -0.49 11.38 -4.75
CA VAL A 79 -0.07 9.99 -4.93
C VAL A 79 -0.86 9.38 -6.09
N LYS A 80 -0.20 8.55 -6.90
CA LYS A 80 -0.88 7.85 -8.00
C LYS A 80 -1.78 6.76 -7.44
N PHE A 81 -3.03 6.72 -7.89
CA PHE A 81 -3.98 5.67 -7.52
C PHE A 81 -4.14 4.70 -8.69
N ILE A 82 -3.73 3.47 -8.47
CA ILE A 82 -3.66 2.44 -9.51
C ILE A 82 -4.62 1.30 -9.18
N GLN A 83 -5.56 1.06 -10.06
CA GLN A 83 -6.45 -0.11 -9.98
C GLN A 83 -5.93 -1.19 -10.91
N VAL A 84 -5.77 -2.39 -10.38
CA VAL A 84 -5.29 -3.56 -11.12
C VAL A 84 -6.36 -4.64 -11.16
N THR A 85 -6.35 -5.43 -12.23
CA THR A 85 -7.32 -6.53 -12.40
C THR A 85 -7.04 -7.67 -11.41
N ASN A 86 -5.76 -7.96 -11.19
CA ASN A 86 -5.33 -9.06 -10.33
C ASN A 86 -4.11 -8.62 -9.51
N LEU A 87 -4.31 -8.38 -8.23
CA LEU A 87 -3.24 -7.88 -7.36
C LEU A 87 -2.08 -8.87 -7.24
N ALA A 88 -2.35 -10.15 -7.03
CA ALA A 88 -1.29 -11.16 -6.91
C ALA A 88 -0.43 -11.23 -8.17
N ARG A 89 -1.05 -11.19 -9.36
CA ARG A 89 -0.32 -11.15 -10.63
C ARG A 89 0.50 -9.88 -10.77
N THR A 90 -0.03 -8.74 -10.36
CA THR A 90 0.68 -7.46 -10.40
C THR A 90 1.91 -7.50 -9.49
N LEU A 91 1.78 -8.07 -8.29
CA LEU A 91 2.91 -8.23 -7.38
C LEU A 91 3.98 -9.14 -7.97
N ALA A 92 3.59 -10.27 -8.56
CA ALA A 92 4.52 -11.17 -9.25
C ALA A 92 5.26 -10.45 -10.40
N HIS A 93 4.54 -9.67 -11.19
CA HIS A 93 5.10 -8.89 -12.30
C HIS A 93 6.14 -7.86 -11.80
N LEU A 94 5.85 -7.14 -10.72
CA LEU A 94 6.80 -6.20 -10.11
C LEU A 94 8.08 -6.91 -9.64
N LYS A 95 7.95 -8.08 -9.05
CA LYS A 95 9.11 -8.89 -8.62
C LYS A 95 10.00 -9.28 -9.79
N GLU A 96 9.39 -9.75 -10.89
CA GLU A 96 10.11 -10.22 -12.07
C GLU A 96 10.77 -9.10 -12.86
N THR A 97 10.06 -7.98 -13.04
CA THR A 97 10.51 -6.92 -13.97
C THR A 97 11.36 -5.84 -13.29
N THR A 98 11.13 -5.58 -12.02
CA THR A 98 11.77 -4.47 -11.30
C THR A 98 12.50 -4.88 -10.03
N HIS A 99 12.51 -6.18 -9.71
CA HIS A 99 13.07 -6.72 -8.47
C HIS A 99 12.45 -6.09 -7.21
N THR A 100 11.23 -5.60 -7.30
CA THR A 100 10.50 -5.03 -6.17
C THR A 100 10.25 -6.11 -5.12
N ARG A 101 10.62 -5.84 -3.89
CA ARG A 101 10.32 -6.75 -2.78
C ARG A 101 8.90 -6.52 -2.30
N VAL A 102 8.18 -7.61 -2.10
CA VAL A 102 6.81 -7.61 -1.62
C VAL A 102 6.82 -7.94 -0.13
N ILE A 103 6.40 -6.99 0.69
CA ILE A 103 6.38 -7.12 2.15
C ILE A 103 4.93 -7.03 2.62
N GLY A 104 4.40 -8.15 3.08
CA GLY A 104 3.04 -8.24 3.60
C GLY A 104 2.98 -7.97 5.10
N THR A 105 1.96 -7.26 5.54
CA THR A 105 1.72 -7.04 6.97
C THR A 105 0.74 -8.10 7.47
N MET A 106 1.22 -8.98 8.32
CA MET A 106 0.41 -10.00 8.99
C MET A 106 1.18 -10.63 10.13
N LEU A 107 0.46 -11.18 11.09
CA LEU A 107 1.05 -11.95 12.16
C LEU A 107 0.98 -13.43 11.80
N ASP A 108 2.14 -14.02 11.46
CA ASP A 108 2.31 -15.45 11.26
C ASP A 108 3.60 -15.93 11.92
N GLU A 109 3.87 -17.24 11.87
CA GLU A 109 5.06 -17.82 12.49
C GLU A 109 6.39 -17.34 11.92
N LYS A 110 6.37 -16.86 10.67
CA LYS A 110 7.56 -16.38 9.95
C LYS A 110 7.68 -14.87 9.94
N ALA A 111 6.67 -14.15 10.45
CA ALA A 111 6.65 -12.70 10.42
C ALA A 111 7.76 -12.11 11.30
N LEU A 112 8.46 -11.12 10.77
CA LEU A 112 9.45 -10.36 11.50
C LEU A 112 8.81 -9.14 12.16
N PRO A 113 9.29 -8.70 13.31
CA PRO A 113 8.98 -7.35 13.78
C PRO A 113 9.34 -6.34 12.70
N ILE A 114 8.47 -5.38 12.45
CA ILE A 114 8.62 -4.46 11.31
C ILE A 114 9.99 -3.76 11.28
N HIS A 115 10.56 -3.42 12.43
CA HIS A 115 11.85 -2.75 12.53
C HIS A 115 13.04 -3.63 12.16
N GLN A 116 12.85 -4.95 12.03
CA GLN A 116 13.89 -5.90 11.60
C GLN A 116 13.83 -6.21 10.10
N CYS A 117 12.85 -5.70 9.38
CA CYS A 117 12.73 -5.89 7.94
C CYS A 117 13.42 -4.72 7.21
N ASP A 118 14.08 -5.03 6.10
CA ASP A 118 14.72 -4.02 5.26
C ASP A 118 13.72 -3.44 4.25
N PHE A 119 13.50 -2.12 4.32
CA PHE A 119 12.61 -1.37 3.42
C PHE A 119 13.35 -0.51 2.40
N LYS A 120 14.64 -0.71 2.21
CA LYS A 120 15.41 0.03 1.20
C LYS A 120 15.22 -0.55 -0.19
N GLY A 121 15.46 0.28 -1.22
CA GLY A 121 15.25 -0.10 -2.61
C GLY A 121 13.77 -0.15 -3.01
N PRO A 122 13.43 -0.78 -4.16
CA PRO A 122 12.05 -0.88 -4.60
C PRO A 122 11.27 -1.85 -3.70
N VAL A 123 10.22 -1.35 -3.07
CA VAL A 123 9.42 -2.09 -2.09
C VAL A 123 7.94 -1.78 -2.29
N VAL A 124 7.10 -2.79 -2.22
CA VAL A 124 5.67 -2.64 -2.03
C VAL A 124 5.28 -3.23 -0.66
N ILE A 125 4.64 -2.40 0.16
CA ILE A 125 4.05 -2.83 1.42
C ILE A 125 2.59 -3.20 1.14
N VAL A 126 2.19 -4.41 1.51
CA VAL A 126 0.84 -4.93 1.27
C VAL A 126 0.09 -5.03 2.58
N MET A 127 -1.02 -4.29 2.67
CA MET A 127 -1.94 -4.30 3.81
C MET A 127 -3.16 -5.13 3.48
N GLY A 128 -3.58 -5.97 4.40
CA GLY A 128 -4.81 -6.76 4.28
C GLY A 128 -6.01 -6.09 4.94
N ALA A 129 -7.19 -6.67 4.71
CA ALA A 129 -8.42 -6.28 5.40
C ALA A 129 -8.32 -6.53 6.91
N GLU A 130 -9.05 -5.72 7.70
CA GLU A 130 -8.98 -5.79 9.16
C GLU A 130 -9.42 -7.16 9.72
N ASP A 131 -10.45 -7.74 9.12
CA ASP A 131 -11.05 -8.98 9.63
C ASP A 131 -10.35 -10.24 9.12
N THR A 132 -9.89 -10.24 7.86
CA THR A 132 -9.40 -11.45 7.17
C THR A 132 -7.91 -11.39 6.85
N GLY A 133 -7.26 -10.24 7.00
CA GLY A 133 -5.87 -10.05 6.62
C GLY A 133 -5.64 -10.17 5.12
N LEU A 134 -4.47 -10.63 4.73
CA LEU A 134 -4.12 -10.89 3.33
C LEU A 134 -4.79 -12.16 2.83
N ARG A 135 -5.32 -12.12 1.60
CA ARG A 135 -5.76 -13.36 0.93
C ARG A 135 -4.58 -14.31 0.75
N PRO A 136 -4.80 -15.64 0.80
CA PRO A 136 -3.71 -16.61 0.60
C PRO A 136 -2.95 -16.42 -0.70
N ILE A 137 -3.64 -16.07 -1.79
CA ILE A 137 -3.01 -15.82 -3.10
C ILE A 137 -2.10 -14.59 -3.07
N THR A 138 -2.46 -13.56 -2.30
CA THR A 138 -1.64 -12.36 -2.11
C THR A 138 -0.46 -12.67 -1.18
N GLN A 139 -0.71 -13.39 -0.09
CA GLN A 139 0.32 -13.80 0.84
C GLN A 139 1.41 -14.63 0.15
N SER A 140 1.04 -15.50 -0.79
CA SER A 140 2.00 -16.32 -1.55
C SER A 140 2.99 -15.51 -2.36
N GLN A 141 2.68 -14.25 -2.67
CA GLN A 141 3.58 -13.34 -3.39
C GLN A 141 4.50 -12.56 -2.46
N CYS A 142 4.28 -12.58 -1.16
CA CYS A 142 5.12 -11.86 -0.21
C CYS A 142 6.49 -12.52 -0.09
N ASP A 143 7.55 -11.73 -0.24
CA ASP A 143 8.92 -12.16 0.04
C ASP A 143 9.17 -12.25 1.54
N HIS A 144 8.57 -11.33 2.29
CA HIS A 144 8.60 -11.29 3.74
C HIS A 144 7.25 -10.89 4.29
N THR A 145 6.95 -11.34 5.50
CA THR A 145 5.84 -10.84 6.28
C THR A 145 6.35 -10.14 7.52
N VAL A 146 5.69 -9.06 7.89
CA VAL A 146 6.04 -8.25 9.06
C VAL A 146 4.84 -7.99 9.93
N TYR A 147 5.08 -7.80 11.20
CA TYR A 147 4.06 -7.37 12.15
C TYR A 147 4.54 -6.16 12.95
N ILE A 148 3.59 -5.38 13.42
CA ILE A 148 3.84 -4.25 14.31
C ILE A 148 3.77 -4.78 15.74
N PRO A 149 4.89 -4.77 16.50
CA PRO A 149 4.87 -5.21 17.89
C PRO A 149 3.92 -4.34 18.72
N MET A 150 3.06 -4.98 19.50
CA MET A 150 2.09 -4.33 20.38
C MET A 150 2.27 -4.83 21.81
N SER A 151 2.25 -3.92 22.77
CA SER A 151 2.43 -4.24 24.18
C SER A 151 1.10 -4.46 24.93
N GLY A 152 -0.03 -4.22 24.27
CA GLY A 152 -1.35 -4.39 24.85
C GLY A 152 -2.01 -5.69 24.44
N ASP A 153 -3.22 -5.93 24.96
CA ASP A 153 -4.00 -7.13 24.68
C ASP A 153 -4.76 -7.09 23.33
N LEU A 154 -4.68 -5.95 22.60
CA LEU A 154 -5.31 -5.82 21.30
C LEU A 154 -4.51 -6.61 20.25
N GLN A 155 -5.22 -7.31 19.39
CA GLN A 155 -4.61 -8.18 18.38
C GLN A 155 -4.43 -7.48 17.01
N SER A 156 -5.08 -6.36 16.79
CA SER A 156 -5.03 -5.65 15.52
C SER A 156 -5.20 -4.16 15.68
N LEU A 157 -4.70 -3.41 14.68
CA LEU A 157 -4.90 -1.98 14.52
C LEU A 157 -5.79 -1.72 13.30
N ASN A 158 -6.46 -0.57 13.28
CA ASN A 158 -7.10 -0.09 12.07
C ASN A 158 -6.09 -0.08 10.92
N VAL A 159 -6.51 -0.49 9.71
CA VAL A 159 -5.60 -0.65 8.57
C VAL A 159 -4.87 0.64 8.20
N SER A 160 -5.53 1.79 8.29
CA SER A 160 -4.90 3.07 7.97
C SER A 160 -3.84 3.47 9.01
N VAL A 161 -4.06 3.12 10.26
CA VAL A 161 -3.07 3.33 11.34
C VAL A 161 -1.87 2.42 11.14
N ALA A 162 -2.10 1.13 10.91
CA ALA A 162 -1.05 0.17 10.64
C ALA A 162 -0.24 0.55 9.38
N ALA A 163 -0.91 0.97 8.31
CA ALA A 163 -0.25 1.47 7.10
C ALA A 163 0.64 2.68 7.41
N GLY A 164 0.16 3.62 8.22
CA GLY A 164 0.96 4.78 8.64
C GLY A 164 2.22 4.39 9.39
N MET A 165 2.12 3.47 10.32
CA MET A 165 3.27 2.97 11.08
C MET A 165 4.28 2.26 10.16
N ALA A 166 3.80 1.42 9.24
CA ALA A 166 4.67 0.72 8.30
C ALA A 166 5.38 1.68 7.33
N LEU A 167 4.65 2.66 6.80
CA LEU A 167 5.22 3.67 5.89
C LEU A 167 6.21 4.58 6.62
N TYR A 168 5.95 4.95 7.85
CA TYR A 168 6.89 5.74 8.66
C TYR A 168 8.21 4.99 8.84
N GLU A 169 8.15 3.71 9.23
CA GLU A 169 9.37 2.89 9.39
C GLU A 169 10.14 2.75 8.06
N ALA A 170 9.44 2.51 6.96
CA ALA A 170 10.07 2.46 5.65
C ALA A 170 10.79 3.77 5.31
N CYS A 171 10.14 4.91 5.52
CA CYS A 171 10.74 6.22 5.25
C CYS A 171 11.93 6.52 6.17
N ARG A 172 11.84 6.13 7.44
CA ARG A 172 12.95 6.26 8.39
C ARG A 172 14.19 5.53 7.88
N GLN A 173 14.04 4.28 7.46
CA GLN A 173 15.14 3.48 6.94
C GLN A 173 15.72 4.04 5.63
N ARG A 174 14.88 4.63 4.81
CA ARG A 174 15.25 5.19 3.49
C ARG A 174 15.81 6.61 3.59
N ASN A 175 15.91 7.18 4.78
CA ASN A 175 16.31 8.56 5.04
C ASN A 175 15.45 9.58 4.27
N SER A 176 14.14 9.31 4.20
CA SER A 176 13.17 10.13 3.47
C SER A 176 12.38 11.09 4.37
N LEU A 177 12.77 11.21 5.64
CA LEU A 177 12.15 12.12 6.63
C LEU A 177 13.01 13.33 6.89
#